data_70a70fc706c60818c5c99ce453a83e4f
#
_entry.id   70a70fc706c60818c5c99ce453a83e4f
#
_cell.length_a   1.000
_cell.length_b   1.000
_cell.length_c   1.000
_cell.angle_alpha   90.00
_cell.angle_beta   90.00
_cell.angle_gamma   90.00
#
_symmetry.space_group_name_H-M   'P 1'
#
loop_
_entity.id
_entity.type
_entity.pdbx_description
1 polymer ?
#
loop_
_entity_poly.entity_id
_entity_poly.type
_entity_poly.pdbx_seq_one_letter_code
_entity_poly.pdbx_strand_id
1 'polypeptide(L)'
;MNDPRVEVVWEDGGDLARHGHDLEERTADPHVLPLIGCADGVPFGYFEVYWARENRIGPHYDADDYDRGWHVAIGEEAFRGRGWITAWLPSLMHFIFLDDIRTQRIVGEPKASHAQQIRNLDRAGFAKVKYFDLPHKRALLVMLLRERFFADQLWAPEPVTEAPASEASAQA
;
A
#
# COMPACT_ATOMS: atom_id res chain seq x y z
N MET A 1 -15.55 3.68 -0.25
CA MET A 1 -15.47 3.75 -1.70
C MET A 1 -16.14 5.00 -2.28
N ASN A 2 -17.29 5.44 -1.79
CA ASN A 2 -18.05 6.60 -2.30
C ASN A 2 -17.48 8.00 -1.97
N ASP A 3 -16.33 8.11 -1.32
CA ASP A 3 -15.62 9.39 -1.22
C ASP A 3 -15.11 9.74 -2.64
N PRO A 4 -15.43 10.92 -3.18
CA PRO A 4 -15.05 11.29 -4.55
C PRO A 4 -13.55 11.17 -4.83
N ARG A 5 -12.71 11.34 -3.80
CA ARG A 5 -11.25 11.20 -3.90
C ARG A 5 -10.79 9.76 -4.00
N VAL A 6 -11.55 8.83 -3.42
CA VAL A 6 -11.32 7.38 -3.53
C VAL A 6 -11.89 6.87 -4.85
N GLU A 7 -13.12 7.27 -5.18
CA GLU A 7 -13.82 6.85 -6.39
C GLU A 7 -13.02 7.16 -7.67
N VAL A 8 -12.39 8.33 -7.77
CA VAL A 8 -11.53 8.70 -8.92
C VAL A 8 -10.37 7.73 -9.14
N VAL A 9 -9.92 7.03 -8.10
CA VAL A 9 -8.76 6.10 -8.17
C VAL A 9 -9.22 4.66 -8.29
N TRP A 10 -10.23 4.29 -7.51
CA TRP A 10 -10.73 2.92 -7.42
C TRP A 10 -11.81 2.61 -8.47
N GLU A 11 -12.52 3.64 -8.95
CA GLU A 11 -13.62 3.52 -9.92
C GLU A 11 -14.70 2.51 -9.46
N ASP A 12 -14.87 2.36 -8.14
CA ASP A 12 -15.70 1.36 -7.49
C ASP A 12 -16.75 2.03 -6.58
N GLY A 13 -17.46 3.00 -7.13
CA GLY A 13 -18.60 3.65 -6.48
C GLY A 13 -19.84 2.75 -6.52
N GLY A 14 -20.69 2.85 -5.52
CA GLY A 14 -21.92 2.06 -5.45
C GLY A 14 -22.72 2.30 -4.16
N ASP A 15 -23.85 1.66 -4.05
CA ASP A 15 -24.63 1.67 -2.79
C ASP A 15 -24.04 0.69 -1.76
N LEU A 16 -24.57 0.73 -0.55
CA LEU A 16 -24.11 -0.11 0.56
C LEU A 16 -24.31 -1.61 0.28
N ALA A 17 -25.39 -1.97 -0.43
CA ALA A 17 -25.69 -3.36 -0.75
C ALA A 17 -24.66 -3.92 -1.73
N ARG A 18 -24.28 -3.15 -2.76
CA ARG A 18 -23.22 -3.51 -3.68
C ARG A 18 -21.89 -3.67 -2.96
N HIS A 19 -21.48 -2.69 -2.15
CA HIS A 19 -20.22 -2.79 -1.39
C HIS A 19 -20.21 -3.95 -0.41
N GLY A 20 -21.36 -4.29 0.19
CA GLY A 20 -21.49 -5.49 1.04
C GLY A 20 -21.25 -6.76 0.24
N HIS A 21 -21.89 -6.90 -0.91
CA HIS A 21 -21.71 -8.04 -1.80
C HIS A 21 -20.25 -8.17 -2.29
N ASP A 22 -19.66 -7.08 -2.77
CA ASP A 22 -18.26 -7.07 -3.22
C ASP A 22 -17.29 -7.49 -2.10
N LEU A 23 -17.55 -7.06 -0.86
CA LEU A 23 -16.75 -7.44 0.31
C LEU A 23 -16.94 -8.93 0.66
N GLU A 24 -18.16 -9.46 0.57
CA GLU A 24 -18.44 -10.88 0.76
C GLU A 24 -17.69 -11.73 -0.27
N GLU A 25 -17.71 -11.36 -1.55
CA GLU A 25 -16.97 -12.04 -2.61
C GLU A 25 -15.45 -12.02 -2.32
N ARG A 26 -14.88 -10.85 -1.99
CA ARG A 26 -13.45 -10.73 -1.65
C ARG A 26 -13.06 -11.55 -0.42
N THR A 27 -13.95 -11.62 0.58
CA THR A 27 -13.70 -12.39 1.80
C THR A 27 -13.78 -13.89 1.55
N ALA A 28 -14.59 -14.32 0.57
CA ALA A 28 -14.71 -15.71 0.16
C ALA A 28 -13.59 -16.14 -0.81
N ASP A 29 -12.88 -15.20 -1.46
CA ASP A 29 -11.80 -15.50 -2.38
C ASP A 29 -10.53 -15.92 -1.60
N PRO A 30 -10.05 -17.17 -1.77
CA PRO A 30 -8.84 -17.62 -1.08
C PRO A 30 -7.55 -16.91 -1.53
N HIS A 31 -7.60 -16.14 -2.63
CA HIS A 31 -6.47 -15.40 -3.16
C HIS A 31 -6.40 -13.95 -2.68
N VAL A 32 -7.40 -13.48 -1.93
CA VAL A 32 -7.50 -12.10 -1.44
C VAL A 32 -7.70 -12.08 0.07
N LEU A 33 -6.96 -11.25 0.75
CA LEU A 33 -7.11 -10.96 2.18
C LEU A 33 -7.52 -9.49 2.35
N PRO A 34 -8.81 -9.21 2.57
CA PRO A 34 -9.27 -7.86 2.90
C PRO A 34 -8.94 -7.52 4.36
N LEU A 35 -8.45 -6.29 4.58
CA LEU A 35 -7.99 -5.83 5.89
C LEU A 35 -8.48 -4.42 6.17
N ILE A 36 -8.69 -4.11 7.44
CA ILE A 36 -8.89 -2.74 7.93
C ILE A 36 -7.64 -2.30 8.70
N GLY A 37 -7.00 -1.24 8.21
CA GLY A 37 -5.90 -0.60 8.91
C GLY A 37 -6.42 0.28 10.04
N CYS A 38 -5.85 0.11 11.24
CA CYS A 38 -6.17 0.93 12.41
C CYS A 38 -4.89 1.54 12.96
N ALA A 39 -4.99 2.79 13.43
CA ALA A 39 -3.95 3.45 14.22
C ALA A 39 -4.55 3.79 15.59
N ASP A 40 -3.93 3.30 16.67
CA ASP A 40 -4.44 3.45 18.04
C ASP A 40 -5.93 3.04 18.19
N GLY A 41 -6.33 1.98 17.49
CA GLY A 41 -7.70 1.48 17.49
C GLY A 41 -8.68 2.25 16.59
N VAL A 42 -8.23 3.32 15.93
CA VAL A 42 -9.06 4.10 14.99
C VAL A 42 -8.89 3.55 13.58
N PRO A 43 -9.94 3.04 12.92
CA PRO A 43 -9.87 2.57 11.56
C PRO A 43 -9.62 3.74 10.60
N PHE A 44 -8.62 3.62 9.71
CA PHE A 44 -8.27 4.70 8.79
C PHE A 44 -8.29 4.31 7.32
N GLY A 45 -8.16 3.04 7.00
CA GLY A 45 -8.08 2.61 5.62
C GLY A 45 -8.48 1.17 5.41
N TYR A 46 -8.85 0.88 4.18
CA TYR A 46 -9.12 -0.46 3.66
C TYR A 46 -7.95 -0.91 2.83
N PHE A 47 -7.54 -2.15 3.00
CA PHE A 47 -6.44 -2.78 2.28
C PHE A 47 -6.89 -4.13 1.71
N GLU A 48 -6.34 -4.49 0.57
CA GLU A 48 -6.42 -5.83 0.01
C GLU A 48 -5.00 -6.35 -0.17
N VAL A 49 -4.69 -7.51 0.37
CA VAL A 49 -3.44 -8.23 0.10
C VAL A 49 -3.83 -9.46 -0.71
N TYR A 50 -3.17 -9.69 -1.84
CA TYR A 50 -3.56 -10.76 -2.75
C TYR A 50 -2.34 -11.53 -3.29
N TRP A 51 -2.57 -12.76 -3.75
CA TRP A 51 -1.58 -13.53 -4.49
C TRP A 51 -1.44 -12.94 -5.89
N ALA A 52 -0.26 -12.41 -6.20
CA ALA A 52 -0.05 -11.62 -7.42
C ALA A 52 -0.18 -12.45 -8.69
N ARG A 53 0.19 -13.72 -8.65
CA ARG A 53 0.07 -14.63 -9.79
C ARG A 53 -1.38 -14.84 -10.22
N GLU A 54 -2.29 -14.92 -9.27
CA GLU A 54 -3.73 -15.14 -9.49
C GLU A 54 -4.48 -13.83 -9.84
N ASN A 55 -3.80 -12.69 -9.71
CA ASN A 55 -4.38 -11.38 -9.97
C ASN A 55 -4.06 -10.88 -11.39
N ARG A 56 -4.77 -9.84 -11.82
CA ARG A 56 -4.58 -9.16 -13.12
C ARG A 56 -3.13 -8.69 -13.39
N ILE A 57 -2.31 -8.53 -12.36
CA ILE A 57 -0.90 -8.14 -12.50
C ILE A 57 -0.02 -9.33 -12.92
N GLY A 58 -0.37 -10.56 -12.54
CA GLY A 58 0.43 -11.77 -12.77
C GLY A 58 0.90 -11.96 -14.21
N PRO A 59 0.04 -11.83 -15.25
CA PRO A 59 0.43 -12.00 -16.65
C PRO A 59 1.44 -10.97 -17.16
N HIS A 60 1.71 -9.91 -16.40
CA HIS A 60 2.56 -8.81 -16.84
C HIS A 60 4.03 -8.92 -16.41
N TYR A 61 4.40 -9.97 -15.67
CA TYR A 61 5.78 -10.26 -15.30
C TYR A 61 5.96 -11.76 -15.02
N ASP A 62 7.17 -12.20 -14.75
CA ASP A 62 7.45 -13.58 -14.35
C ASP A 62 7.07 -13.77 -12.87
N ALA A 63 5.76 -13.97 -12.64
CA ALA A 63 5.18 -14.08 -11.30
C ALA A 63 5.49 -15.42 -10.66
N ASP A 64 6.00 -15.38 -9.43
CA ASP A 64 6.16 -16.55 -8.56
C ASP A 64 4.84 -16.85 -7.83
N ASP A 65 4.65 -18.11 -7.42
CA ASP A 65 3.45 -18.56 -6.71
C ASP A 65 3.23 -17.83 -5.37
N TYR A 66 4.31 -17.34 -4.76
CA TYR A 66 4.28 -16.67 -3.45
C TYR A 66 4.46 -15.16 -3.53
N ASP A 67 4.44 -14.58 -4.73
CA ASP A 67 4.42 -13.13 -4.88
C ASP A 67 3.12 -12.55 -4.35
N ARG A 68 3.22 -11.46 -3.60
CA ARG A 68 2.05 -10.75 -3.05
C ARG A 68 1.91 -9.38 -3.69
N GLY A 69 0.68 -9.03 -3.95
CA GLY A 69 0.29 -7.67 -4.32
C GLY A 69 -0.60 -7.05 -3.25
N TRP A 70 -0.85 -5.75 -3.37
CA TRP A 70 -1.71 -5.04 -2.43
C TRP A 70 -2.39 -3.82 -3.06
N HIS A 71 -3.57 -3.51 -2.54
CA HIS A 71 -4.30 -2.28 -2.82
C HIS A 71 -4.61 -1.53 -1.52
N VAL A 72 -4.84 -0.22 -1.62
CA VAL A 72 -5.19 0.61 -0.47
C VAL A 72 -6.17 1.70 -0.84
N ALA A 73 -7.14 1.92 0.05
CA ALA A 73 -7.99 3.09 0.07
C ALA A 73 -7.97 3.71 1.47
N ILE A 74 -7.43 4.93 1.60
CA ILE A 74 -7.46 5.67 2.86
C ILE A 74 -8.80 6.40 2.93
N GLY A 75 -9.71 5.89 3.76
CA GLY A 75 -11.04 6.43 3.96
C GLY A 75 -11.04 7.68 4.83
N GLU A 76 -10.30 7.64 5.93
CA GLU A 76 -10.30 8.71 6.94
C GLU A 76 -9.39 9.88 6.52
N GLU A 77 -9.96 11.09 6.48
CA GLU A 77 -9.25 12.29 6.00
C GLU A 77 -8.06 12.67 6.88
N ALA A 78 -8.17 12.48 8.20
CA ALA A 78 -7.11 12.80 9.14
C ALA A 78 -5.81 12.04 8.86
N PHE A 79 -5.89 10.88 8.20
CA PHE A 79 -4.77 10.02 7.84
C PHE A 79 -4.29 10.20 6.40
N ARG A 80 -4.79 11.21 5.68
CA ARG A 80 -4.33 11.55 4.33
C ARG A 80 -3.27 12.66 4.37
N GLY A 81 -2.23 12.48 3.58
CA GLY A 81 -1.09 13.43 3.57
C GLY A 81 -0.28 13.40 4.87
N ARG A 82 0.41 14.49 5.19
CA ARG A 82 1.16 14.71 6.45
C ARG A 82 2.16 13.58 6.81
N GLY A 83 2.63 12.81 5.84
CA GLY A 83 3.60 11.75 6.08
C GLY A 83 3.04 10.43 6.64
N TRP A 84 1.75 10.29 6.88
CA TRP A 84 1.16 9.05 7.41
C TRP A 84 1.54 7.79 6.62
N ILE A 85 1.75 7.93 5.30
CA ILE A 85 2.18 6.80 4.47
C ILE A 85 3.53 6.22 4.93
N THR A 86 4.43 7.03 5.47
CA THR A 86 5.73 6.57 5.98
C THR A 86 5.61 5.74 7.24
N ALA A 87 4.48 5.82 7.94
CA ALA A 87 4.20 5.01 9.13
C ALA A 87 3.50 3.69 8.76
N TRP A 88 2.40 3.73 8.00
CA TRP A 88 1.62 2.52 7.75
C TRP A 88 2.18 1.64 6.62
N LEU A 89 2.85 2.21 5.61
CA LEU A 89 3.35 1.42 4.47
C LEU A 89 4.44 0.41 4.88
N PRO A 90 5.46 0.77 5.67
CA PRO A 90 6.42 -0.20 6.16
C PRO A 90 5.76 -1.29 7.03
N SER A 91 4.78 -0.93 7.85
CA SER A 91 4.06 -1.88 8.70
C SER A 91 3.26 -2.89 7.87
N LEU A 92 2.60 -2.43 6.80
CA LEU A 92 1.90 -3.32 5.88
C LEU A 92 2.88 -4.25 5.14
N MET A 93 4.01 -3.74 4.65
CA MET A 93 5.02 -4.56 3.98
C MET A 93 5.60 -5.61 4.92
N HIS A 94 5.86 -5.22 6.17
CA HIS A 94 6.34 -6.14 7.20
C HIS A 94 5.30 -7.25 7.46
N PHE A 95 4.03 -6.88 7.63
CA PHE A 95 2.93 -7.83 7.78
C PHE A 95 2.89 -8.83 6.61
N ILE A 96 2.90 -8.35 5.35
CA ILE A 96 2.83 -9.20 4.15
C ILE A 96 4.00 -10.20 4.11
N PHE A 97 5.22 -9.78 4.43
CA PHE A 97 6.36 -10.69 4.47
C PHE A 97 6.32 -11.71 5.60
N LEU A 98 5.62 -11.42 6.70
CA LEU A 98 5.49 -12.34 7.83
C LEU A 98 4.27 -13.25 7.73
N ASP A 99 3.22 -12.84 7.03
CA ASP A 99 1.99 -13.60 6.80
C ASP A 99 2.29 -14.93 6.07
N ASP A 100 3.19 -14.90 5.08
CA ASP A 100 3.76 -16.10 4.49
C ASP A 100 5.27 -15.93 4.29
N ILE A 101 6.07 -16.74 4.98
CA ILE A 101 7.54 -16.66 4.94
C ILE A 101 8.13 -17.00 3.56
N ARG A 102 7.36 -17.65 2.67
CA ARG A 102 7.75 -17.97 1.28
C ARG A 102 7.67 -16.73 0.38
N THR A 103 6.92 -15.70 0.77
CA THR A 103 6.84 -14.44 0.02
C THR A 103 8.22 -13.78 -0.07
N GLN A 104 8.78 -13.72 -1.28
CA GLN A 104 10.07 -13.08 -1.54
C GLN A 104 9.91 -11.72 -2.21
N ARG A 105 8.75 -11.47 -2.85
CA ARG A 105 8.50 -10.25 -3.61
C ARG A 105 7.10 -9.71 -3.28
N ILE A 106 7.03 -8.39 -3.05
CA ILE A 106 5.79 -7.65 -3.00
C ILE A 106 5.74 -6.75 -4.23
N VAL A 107 4.66 -6.81 -4.99
CA VAL A 107 4.47 -6.03 -6.21
C VAL A 107 3.34 -5.04 -6.09
N GLY A 108 3.37 -4.02 -6.93
CA GLY A 108 2.30 -3.05 -7.05
C GLY A 108 2.25 -2.46 -8.46
N GLU A 109 1.09 -1.90 -8.81
CA GLU A 109 0.84 -1.32 -10.12
C GLU A 109 0.21 0.09 -10.02
N PRO A 110 0.92 1.07 -9.40
CA PRO A 110 0.44 2.44 -9.37
C PRO A 110 0.20 2.98 -10.78
N LYS A 111 -0.81 3.86 -10.92
CA LYS A 111 -1.07 4.58 -12.17
C LYS A 111 0.18 5.36 -12.56
N ALA A 112 0.64 5.21 -13.80
CA ALA A 112 1.89 5.82 -14.29
C ALA A 112 1.93 7.35 -14.12
N SER A 113 0.76 8.01 -14.13
CA SER A 113 0.62 9.45 -13.91
C SER A 113 0.63 9.85 -12.42
N HIS A 114 0.53 8.89 -11.48
CA HIS A 114 0.44 9.19 -10.06
C HIS A 114 1.83 9.37 -9.42
N ALA A 115 2.52 10.43 -9.81
CA ALA A 115 3.91 10.70 -9.46
C ALA A 115 4.17 10.70 -7.94
N GLN A 116 3.21 11.18 -7.11
CA GLN A 116 3.38 11.20 -5.66
C GLN A 116 3.42 9.78 -5.07
N GLN A 117 2.52 8.90 -5.50
CA GLN A 117 2.52 7.51 -5.06
C GLN A 117 3.81 6.79 -5.48
N ILE A 118 4.26 7.00 -6.71
CA ILE A 118 5.52 6.42 -7.21
C ILE A 118 6.71 6.89 -6.37
N ARG A 119 6.78 8.17 -5.99
CA ARG A 119 7.85 8.67 -5.10
C ARG A 119 7.76 8.04 -3.70
N ASN A 120 6.57 7.85 -3.16
CA ASN A 120 6.39 7.24 -1.85
C ASN A 120 6.83 5.77 -1.86
N LEU A 121 6.51 5.03 -2.92
CA LEU A 121 6.94 3.63 -3.10
C LEU A 121 8.47 3.53 -3.28
N ASP A 122 9.06 4.43 -4.05
CA ASP A 122 10.51 4.52 -4.23
C ASP A 122 11.24 4.72 -2.88
N ARG A 123 10.72 5.64 -2.04
CA ARG A 123 11.23 5.86 -0.67
C ARG A 123 11.06 4.63 0.24
N ALA A 124 9.98 3.88 0.05
CA ALA A 124 9.73 2.62 0.76
C ALA A 124 10.54 1.43 0.24
N GLY A 125 11.45 1.67 -0.72
CA GLY A 125 12.39 0.67 -1.22
C GLY A 125 11.91 -0.11 -2.45
N PHE A 126 10.74 0.22 -3.01
CA PHE A 126 10.28 -0.42 -4.24
C PHE A 126 11.12 -0.01 -5.44
N ALA A 127 11.60 -0.99 -6.19
CA ALA A 127 12.23 -0.77 -7.47
C ALA A 127 11.17 -0.57 -8.57
N LYS A 128 11.43 0.36 -9.50
CA LYS A 128 10.65 0.55 -10.72
C LYS A 128 11.09 -0.49 -11.74
N VAL A 129 10.17 -1.34 -12.20
CA VAL A 129 10.51 -2.45 -13.10
C VAL A 129 10.21 -2.10 -14.56
N LYS A 130 8.94 -1.86 -14.89
CA LYS A 130 8.52 -1.51 -16.25
C LYS A 130 7.15 -0.86 -16.28
N TYR A 131 6.87 -0.13 -17.35
CA TYR A 131 5.51 0.31 -17.66
C TYR A 131 4.76 -0.77 -18.45
N PHE A 132 3.46 -0.88 -18.19
CA PHE A 132 2.56 -1.77 -18.91
C PHE A 132 1.14 -1.20 -18.93
N ASP A 133 0.30 -1.71 -19.83
CA ASP A 133 -1.06 -1.22 -20.00
C ASP A 133 -2.05 -2.25 -19.43
N LEU A 134 -2.93 -1.79 -18.55
CA LEU A 134 -4.13 -2.47 -18.11
C LEU A 134 -5.35 -1.86 -18.83
N PRO A 135 -6.48 -2.54 -18.93
CA PRO A 135 -7.65 -2.04 -19.66
C PRO A 135 -8.10 -0.63 -19.25
N HIS A 136 -7.91 -0.26 -17.98
CA HIS A 136 -8.38 1.00 -17.39
C HIS A 136 -7.25 2.00 -17.07
N LYS A 137 -5.98 1.60 -17.14
CA LYS A 137 -4.85 2.49 -16.82
C LYS A 137 -3.53 2.03 -17.43
N ARG A 138 -2.65 2.97 -17.75
CA ARG A 138 -1.22 2.70 -17.85
C ARG A 138 -0.61 2.66 -16.47
N ALA A 139 0.06 1.57 -16.13
CA ALA A 139 0.64 1.30 -14.83
C ALA A 139 2.16 1.22 -14.86
N LEU A 140 2.78 1.44 -13.72
CA LEU A 140 4.19 1.14 -13.47
C LEU A 140 4.26 -0.09 -12.56
N LEU A 141 4.85 -1.18 -13.04
CA LEU A 141 5.19 -2.30 -12.18
C LEU A 141 6.30 -1.87 -11.21
N VAL A 142 6.02 -1.97 -9.93
CA VAL A 142 7.01 -1.76 -8.86
C VAL A 142 7.16 -3.04 -8.06
N MET A 143 8.35 -3.26 -7.49
CA MET A 143 8.66 -4.49 -6.76
C MET A 143 9.55 -4.20 -5.56
N LEU A 144 9.18 -4.78 -4.42
CA LEU A 144 9.96 -4.77 -3.20
C LEU A 144 10.44 -6.20 -2.92
N LEU A 145 11.75 -6.38 -2.79
CA LEU A 145 12.35 -7.67 -2.44
C LEU A 145 12.43 -7.83 -0.92
N ARG A 146 12.09 -9.03 -0.44
CA ARG A 146 12.22 -9.40 0.97
C ARG A 146 13.61 -9.13 1.53
N GLU A 147 14.64 -9.59 0.81
CA GLU A 147 16.04 -9.40 1.20
C GLU A 147 16.34 -7.91 1.43
N ARG A 148 15.98 -7.06 0.47
CA ARG A 148 16.21 -5.62 0.57
C ARG A 148 15.45 -4.99 1.75
N PHE A 149 14.18 -5.38 1.94
CA PHE A 149 13.34 -4.83 3.01
C PHE A 149 13.96 -5.05 4.39
N PHE A 150 14.47 -6.27 4.63
CA PHE A 150 15.08 -6.62 5.93
C PHE A 150 16.52 -6.15 6.06
N ALA A 151 17.34 -6.23 5.01
CA ALA A 151 18.74 -5.78 5.04
C ALA A 151 18.86 -4.26 5.26
N ASP A 152 18.04 -3.48 4.56
CA ASP A 152 18.03 -2.02 4.67
C ASP A 152 17.17 -1.51 5.84
N GLN A 153 16.59 -2.41 6.64
CA GLN A 153 15.72 -2.08 7.77
C GLN A 153 14.57 -1.12 7.40
N LEU A 154 13.99 -1.30 6.22
CA LEU A 154 12.93 -0.42 5.69
C LEU A 154 11.64 -0.44 6.53
N TRP A 155 11.55 -1.34 7.49
CA TRP A 155 10.48 -1.44 8.48
C TRP A 155 10.73 -0.57 9.73
N ALA A 156 11.98 -0.11 9.94
CA ALA A 156 12.29 0.72 11.10
C ALA A 156 11.72 2.13 10.89
N PRO A 157 11.13 2.74 11.94
CA PRO A 157 10.72 4.13 11.83
C PRO A 157 11.96 5.00 11.61
N GLU A 158 11.83 6.02 10.74
CA GLU A 158 12.89 7.03 10.64
C GLU A 158 13.15 7.62 12.03
N PRO A 159 14.42 7.81 12.42
CA PRO A 159 14.72 8.43 13.69
C PRO A 159 14.05 9.81 13.74
N VAL A 160 13.24 10.03 14.76
CA VAL A 160 12.64 11.34 15.02
C VAL A 160 13.81 12.30 15.24
N THR A 161 14.10 13.16 14.28
CA THR A 161 15.04 14.26 14.46
C THR A 161 14.38 15.19 15.48
N GLU A 162 14.87 15.17 16.73
CA GLU A 162 14.42 16.13 17.73
C GLU A 162 14.54 17.53 17.12
N ALA A 163 13.45 18.25 17.09
CA ALA A 163 13.49 19.65 16.71
C ALA A 163 14.49 20.34 17.65
N PRO A 164 15.40 21.21 17.14
CA PRO A 164 16.34 21.91 18.00
C PRO A 164 15.55 22.60 19.10
N ALA A 165 15.95 22.33 20.35
CA ALA A 165 15.34 22.96 21.51
C ALA A 165 15.30 24.47 21.28
N SER A 166 14.09 25.04 21.30
CA SER A 166 13.88 26.47 21.19
C SER A 166 14.71 27.16 22.28
N GLU A 167 15.72 27.91 21.87
CA GLU A 167 16.37 28.88 22.72
C GLU A 167 15.37 30.01 23.03
N ALA A 168 14.45 29.72 23.92
CA ALA A 168 13.59 30.71 24.53
C ALA A 168 13.85 30.71 26.02
N SER A 169 14.79 31.54 26.44
CA SER A 169 14.84 32.20 27.76
C SER A 169 16.25 32.65 28.11
N ALA A 170 16.69 33.76 27.55
CA ALA A 170 17.73 34.57 28.15
C ALA A 170 17.47 36.02 27.84
N GLN A 171 16.42 36.59 28.44
CA GLN A 171 16.27 38.04 28.67
C GLN A 171 15.22 38.20 29.77
N ALA A 172 15.69 38.28 31.01
CA ALA A 172 15.07 38.99 32.11
C ALA A 172 16.15 39.67 32.92
#